data_aa518f5344c056e23080c58f88b4c69e
#
_entry.id   aa518f5344c056e23080c58f88b4c69e
#
_cell.length_a   1.000
_cell.length_b   1.000
_cell.length_c   1.000
_cell.angle_alpha   90.00
_cell.angle_beta   90.00
_cell.angle_gamma   90.00
#
_symmetry.space_group_name_H-M   'P 1'
#
loop_
_entity.id
_entity.type
_entity.pdbx_description
1 polymer ?
#
loop_
_entity_poly.entity_id
_entity_poly.type
_entity_poly.pdbx_seq_one_letter_code
_entity_poly.pdbx_strand_id
1 'polypeptide(L)'
;MRVTKIFKSGIIILAVLLLISFQARSQKIWTLEDCINYALENNLDIQKQIQSVESNKANLTQSALSMLPNLNASGSNYWNFGQTIDQYTNTFATTSVRSNNFYLSSNMVLFNGLQKLNTVKENQIMVLASKYDLDVMKNSISLAVAGYYLDILFNSELLDVSNEQLRITKQQVERIQKLVDAGSSAKGDLLNIQAQRAAEELTQIQASNQLYISYLSLQQLIDIPVAKDFRIEKPNLKAVEAPKQPITPEVIFEHALKTRPEIQAAELRVQAAQKRLAIARGVITPTLSVSGSWGTGYSGAAREIDPNVSPIYTPVPIGLVKPSGDTVFGQEVNYATRLKSFGDQLKTNNNQSVGFSLYIPIFNGWQGRTNITQAKISKNQAELDLDIEKRSLRKLIEQAYADAVASLQKYNSSLEKVNAQSESFKYTQQKFDVGLMTSFDYNNSKKDLTKAQSDLLQAKYDFIFKTTILDFYMGNPIQIQQ
;
A
#
# COMPACT_ATOMS: atom_id res chain seq x y z
N MET A 1 52.74 33.68 -29.00
CA MET A 1 51.94 32.44 -28.90
C MET A 1 51.33 32.16 -27.52
N ARG A 2 51.52 32.98 -26.50
CA ARG A 2 50.88 32.82 -25.14
C ARG A 2 49.57 33.62 -24.95
N VAL A 3 49.35 34.72 -25.66
CA VAL A 3 48.19 35.57 -25.47
C VAL A 3 46.91 35.00 -26.11
N THR A 4 47.01 34.26 -27.21
CA THR A 4 45.88 33.62 -27.89
C THR A 4 45.25 32.43 -27.13
N LYS A 5 46.01 31.79 -26.21
CA LYS A 5 45.46 30.70 -25.37
C LYS A 5 44.58 31.23 -24.20
N ILE A 6 44.97 32.36 -23.60
CA ILE A 6 44.21 32.98 -22.48
C ILE A 6 42.85 33.50 -22.98
N PHE A 7 42.76 34.08 -24.20
CA PHE A 7 41.52 34.55 -24.77
C PHE A 7 40.54 33.42 -25.11
N LYS A 8 41.04 32.26 -25.60
CA LYS A 8 40.19 31.09 -25.85
C LYS A 8 39.67 30.45 -24.58
N SER A 9 40.43 30.40 -23.50
CA SER A 9 39.97 29.89 -22.19
C SER A 9 38.93 30.80 -21.56
N GLY A 10 39.06 32.14 -21.68
CA GLY A 10 38.06 33.09 -21.19
C GLY A 10 36.72 32.99 -21.89
N ILE A 11 36.71 32.78 -23.23
CA ILE A 11 35.49 32.57 -24.02
C ILE A 11 34.79 31.26 -23.67
N ILE A 12 35.54 30.20 -23.38
CA ILE A 12 34.97 28.90 -22.98
C ILE A 12 34.35 28.99 -21.59
N ILE A 13 34.98 29.67 -20.64
CA ILE A 13 34.44 29.90 -19.29
C ILE A 13 33.19 30.78 -19.35
N LEU A 14 33.17 31.81 -20.18
CA LEU A 14 32.00 32.66 -20.38
C LEU A 14 30.85 31.90 -21.06
N ALA A 15 31.13 31.02 -22.01
CA ALA A 15 30.13 30.16 -22.66
C ALA A 15 29.56 29.09 -21.68
N VAL A 16 30.38 28.51 -20.80
CA VAL A 16 29.94 27.61 -19.76
C VAL A 16 29.11 28.32 -18.69
N LEU A 17 29.47 29.55 -18.29
CA LEU A 17 28.66 30.38 -17.39
C LEU A 17 27.33 30.81 -18.03
N LEU A 18 27.29 31.09 -19.33
CA LEU A 18 26.06 31.37 -20.06
C LEU A 18 25.16 30.11 -20.24
N LEU A 19 25.74 28.93 -20.34
CA LEU A 19 24.97 27.65 -20.38
C LEU A 19 24.38 27.28 -19.01
N ILE A 20 25.02 27.67 -17.91
CA ILE A 20 24.53 27.46 -16.54
C ILE A 20 23.37 28.42 -16.19
N SER A 21 23.34 29.62 -16.78
CA SER A 21 22.26 30.60 -16.53
C SER A 21 20.96 30.32 -17.28
N PHE A 22 20.92 29.37 -18.22
CA PHE A 22 19.71 28.99 -18.97
C PHE A 22 18.88 27.87 -18.35
N GLN A 23 19.17 27.44 -17.12
CA GLN A 23 18.20 26.72 -16.31
C GLN A 23 17.25 27.71 -15.63
N ALA A 24 16.61 28.60 -16.38
CA ALA A 24 15.36 29.20 -15.96
C ALA A 24 14.37 28.04 -15.78
N ARG A 25 14.27 27.50 -14.57
CA ARG A 25 13.19 26.58 -14.21
C ARG A 25 11.90 27.36 -14.45
N SER A 26 11.28 27.17 -15.60
CA SER A 26 9.89 27.54 -15.78
C SER A 26 9.13 26.98 -14.59
N GLN A 27 8.53 27.85 -13.78
CA GLN A 27 7.70 27.41 -12.67
C GLN A 27 6.64 26.48 -13.25
N LYS A 28 6.69 25.20 -12.90
CA LYS A 28 5.68 24.25 -13.34
C LYS A 28 4.35 24.67 -12.70
N ILE A 29 3.38 25.05 -13.52
CA ILE A 29 2.00 25.23 -13.08
C ILE A 29 1.37 23.84 -13.10
N TRP A 30 0.86 23.41 -11.96
CA TRP A 30 0.33 22.07 -11.78
C TRP A 30 -1.16 22.04 -12.14
N THR A 31 -1.52 21.21 -13.11
CA THR A 31 -2.91 20.87 -13.42
C THR A 31 -3.43 19.85 -12.40
N LEU A 32 -4.75 19.64 -12.33
CA LEU A 32 -5.32 18.58 -11.52
C LEU A 32 -4.77 17.20 -11.94
N GLU A 33 -4.67 16.96 -13.24
CA GLU A 33 -4.13 15.72 -13.79
C GLU A 33 -2.67 15.50 -13.41
N ASP A 34 -1.82 16.55 -13.47
CA ASP A 34 -0.44 16.49 -13.00
C ASP A 34 -0.35 16.09 -11.51
N CYS A 35 -1.21 16.69 -10.66
CA CYS A 35 -1.26 16.38 -9.24
C CYS A 35 -1.68 14.93 -8.98
N ILE A 36 -2.70 14.43 -9.70
CA ILE A 36 -3.17 13.05 -9.59
C ILE A 36 -2.07 12.10 -10.04
N ASN A 37 -1.48 12.30 -11.23
CA ASN A 37 -0.45 11.42 -11.75
C ASN A 37 0.77 11.36 -10.84
N TYR A 38 1.21 12.51 -10.33
CA TYR A 38 2.32 12.56 -9.38
C TYR A 38 2.00 11.81 -8.07
N ALA A 39 0.79 11.98 -7.52
CA ALA A 39 0.35 11.25 -6.34
C ALA A 39 0.31 9.74 -6.59
N LEU A 40 -0.19 9.29 -7.75
CA LEU A 40 -0.25 7.87 -8.10
C LEU A 40 1.15 7.21 -8.19
N GLU A 41 2.17 7.99 -8.55
CA GLU A 41 3.55 7.50 -8.64
C GLU A 41 4.31 7.55 -7.32
N ASN A 42 4.07 8.57 -6.48
CA ASN A 42 4.94 8.88 -5.35
C ASN A 42 4.29 8.67 -3.96
N ASN A 43 2.95 8.61 -3.87
CA ASN A 43 2.28 8.51 -2.58
C ASN A 43 2.64 7.21 -1.84
N LEU A 44 3.02 7.33 -0.56
CA LEU A 44 3.52 6.22 0.26
C LEU A 44 2.46 5.15 0.55
N ASP A 45 1.18 5.51 0.65
CA ASP A 45 0.12 4.53 0.87
C ASP A 45 -0.09 3.66 -0.37
N ILE A 46 0.01 4.24 -1.57
CA ILE A 46 0.00 3.50 -2.85
C ILE A 46 1.21 2.58 -2.93
N GLN A 47 2.41 3.07 -2.61
CA GLN A 47 3.64 2.27 -2.59
C GLN A 47 3.53 1.09 -1.61
N LYS A 48 2.97 1.32 -0.43
CA LYS A 48 2.69 0.26 0.55
C LYS A 48 1.73 -0.80 -0.01
N GLN A 49 0.69 -0.37 -0.73
CA GLN A 49 -0.26 -1.31 -1.34
C GLN A 49 0.38 -2.10 -2.50
N ILE A 50 1.31 -1.49 -3.26
CA ILE A 50 2.12 -2.20 -4.25
C ILE A 50 2.94 -3.31 -3.58
N GLN A 51 3.57 -3.06 -2.42
CA GLN A 51 4.29 -4.09 -1.67
C GLN A 51 3.36 -5.23 -1.20
N SER A 52 2.10 -4.93 -0.89
CA SER A 52 1.09 -5.96 -0.58
C SER A 52 0.82 -6.87 -1.79
N VAL A 53 0.73 -6.30 -3.01
CA VAL A 53 0.60 -7.08 -4.25
C VAL A 53 1.83 -7.97 -4.47
N GLU A 54 3.04 -7.44 -4.28
CA GLU A 54 4.28 -8.21 -4.43
C GLU A 54 4.39 -9.35 -3.39
N SER A 55 3.94 -9.11 -2.15
CA SER A 55 3.86 -10.15 -1.12
C SER A 55 2.92 -11.30 -1.54
N ASN A 56 1.75 -10.97 -2.09
CA ASN A 56 0.83 -11.99 -2.60
C ASN A 56 1.39 -12.74 -3.82
N LYS A 57 2.16 -12.09 -4.70
CA LYS A 57 2.87 -12.74 -5.80
C LYS A 57 3.95 -13.71 -5.29
N ALA A 58 4.69 -13.32 -4.25
CA ALA A 58 5.68 -14.20 -3.62
C ALA A 58 5.01 -15.44 -3.01
N ASN A 59 3.85 -15.28 -2.33
CA ASN A 59 3.05 -16.41 -1.80
C ASN A 59 2.55 -17.32 -2.91
N LEU A 60 2.11 -16.76 -4.04
CA LEU A 60 1.72 -17.56 -5.21
C LEU A 60 2.90 -18.37 -5.74
N THR A 61 4.06 -17.74 -5.92
CA THR A 61 5.28 -18.41 -6.39
C THR A 61 5.69 -19.53 -5.44
N GLN A 62 5.72 -19.25 -4.14
CA GLN A 62 6.03 -20.24 -3.11
C GLN A 62 5.06 -21.41 -3.13
N SER A 63 3.74 -21.17 -3.26
CA SER A 63 2.74 -22.23 -3.33
C SER A 63 2.87 -23.09 -4.59
N ALA A 64 3.17 -22.48 -5.74
CA ALA A 64 3.41 -23.20 -6.99
C ALA A 64 4.68 -24.07 -6.90
N LEU A 65 5.78 -23.51 -6.41
CA LEU A 65 7.04 -24.25 -6.24
C LEU A 65 6.96 -25.32 -5.14
N SER A 66 6.06 -25.20 -4.17
CA SER A 66 5.81 -26.22 -3.15
C SER A 66 5.31 -27.56 -3.71
N MET A 67 4.85 -27.57 -4.97
CA MET A 67 4.49 -28.80 -5.68
C MET A 67 5.73 -29.61 -6.10
N LEU A 68 6.88 -28.99 -6.22
CA LEU A 68 8.13 -29.65 -6.56
C LEU A 68 8.74 -30.36 -5.34
N PRO A 69 9.64 -31.33 -5.54
CA PRO A 69 10.39 -31.92 -4.44
C PRO A 69 11.28 -30.86 -3.77
N ASN A 70 11.35 -30.91 -2.45
CA ASN A 70 12.35 -30.14 -1.71
C ASN A 70 13.70 -30.86 -1.76
N LEU A 71 14.79 -30.16 -1.47
CA LEU A 71 16.11 -30.73 -1.32
C LEU A 71 16.78 -30.07 -0.12
N ASN A 72 17.12 -30.91 0.87
CA ASN A 72 17.76 -30.47 2.09
C ASN A 72 19.08 -31.22 2.30
N ALA A 73 20.13 -30.52 2.70
CA ALA A 73 21.38 -31.09 3.08
C ALA A 73 21.66 -30.82 4.56
N SER A 74 22.17 -31.81 5.27
CA SER A 74 22.58 -31.65 6.67
C SER A 74 23.93 -32.34 6.90
N GLY A 75 24.73 -31.74 7.78
CA GLY A 75 25.96 -32.29 8.29
C GLY A 75 26.01 -32.17 9.80
N SER A 76 26.41 -33.23 10.49
CA SER A 76 26.53 -33.22 11.93
C SER A 76 27.83 -33.86 12.39
N ASN A 77 28.36 -33.43 13.53
CA ASN A 77 29.54 -33.96 14.18
C ASN A 77 29.22 -34.14 15.66
N TYR A 78 29.30 -35.38 16.14
CA TYR A 78 29.01 -35.74 17.51
C TYR A 78 30.24 -36.37 18.17
N TRP A 79 30.43 -36.09 19.45
CA TRP A 79 31.31 -36.82 20.36
C TRP A 79 30.45 -37.52 21.38
N ASN A 80 30.34 -38.85 21.29
CA ASN A 80 29.59 -39.66 22.25
C ASN A 80 30.53 -40.18 23.30
N PHE A 81 30.21 -39.93 24.57
CA PHE A 81 30.98 -40.38 25.74
C PHE A 81 30.18 -41.45 26.50
N GLY A 82 30.85 -42.54 26.86
CA GLY A 82 30.23 -43.67 27.54
C GLY A 82 29.84 -44.81 26.56
N GLN A 83 29.05 -45.77 27.09
CA GLN A 83 28.61 -46.94 26.31
C GLN A 83 27.50 -46.53 25.32
N THR A 84 27.77 -46.69 24.01
CA THR A 84 26.84 -46.43 22.93
C THR A 84 26.98 -47.47 21.82
N ILE A 85 25.93 -47.69 21.05
CA ILE A 85 26.04 -48.47 19.82
C ILE A 85 26.48 -47.54 18.71
N ASP A 86 27.61 -47.88 18.08
CA ASP A 86 28.13 -47.12 16.93
C ASP A 86 27.30 -47.45 15.67
N GLN A 87 26.78 -46.41 15.04
CA GLN A 87 25.85 -46.56 13.91
C GLN A 87 26.49 -47.19 12.66
N TYR A 88 27.80 -47.03 12.50
CA TYR A 88 28.50 -47.53 11.29
C TYR A 88 29.19 -48.86 11.49
N THR A 89 29.60 -49.18 12.73
CA THR A 89 30.21 -50.50 13.04
C THR A 89 29.19 -51.49 13.60
N ASN A 90 28.02 -51.00 14.05
CA ASN A 90 27.02 -51.76 14.74
C ASN A 90 27.52 -52.55 15.96
N THR A 91 28.54 -51.97 16.64
CA THR A 91 29.16 -52.58 17.84
C THR A 91 29.04 -51.62 19.01
N PHE A 92 29.13 -52.18 20.25
CA PHE A 92 29.18 -51.35 21.43
C PHE A 92 30.53 -50.61 21.53
N ALA A 93 30.51 -49.31 21.53
CA ALA A 93 31.66 -48.47 21.85
C ALA A 93 31.61 -48.09 23.33
N THR A 94 32.66 -48.42 24.08
CA THR A 94 32.79 -48.16 25.55
C THR A 94 33.66 -46.95 25.86
N THR A 95 34.22 -46.31 24.82
CA THR A 95 35.07 -45.10 24.91
C THR A 95 34.42 -43.98 24.13
N SER A 96 34.96 -42.75 24.22
CA SER A 96 34.47 -41.64 23.44
C SER A 96 34.65 -41.89 21.92
N VAL A 97 33.56 -41.75 21.20
CA VAL A 97 33.55 -41.94 19.74
C VAL A 97 33.08 -40.64 19.05
N ARG A 98 33.90 -40.17 18.11
CA ARG A 98 33.52 -39.10 17.21
C ARG A 98 32.79 -39.68 16.01
N SER A 99 31.57 -39.13 15.72
CA SER A 99 30.77 -39.50 14.56
C SER A 99 30.44 -38.27 13.72
N ASN A 100 30.59 -38.40 12.40
CA ASN A 100 30.17 -37.40 11.45
C ASN A 100 29.09 -38.03 10.57
N ASN A 101 27.98 -37.29 10.37
CA ASN A 101 26.92 -37.71 9.45
C ASN A 101 26.68 -36.64 8.42
N PHE A 102 26.58 -37.04 7.17
CA PHE A 102 26.20 -36.20 6.03
C PHE A 102 24.94 -36.79 5.42
N TYR A 103 23.93 -35.97 5.25
CA TYR A 103 22.64 -36.43 4.81
C TYR A 103 22.03 -35.47 3.81
N LEU A 104 21.53 -36.00 2.69
CA LEU A 104 20.77 -35.30 1.68
C LEU A 104 19.39 -35.95 1.62
N SER A 105 18.33 -35.11 1.70
CA SER A 105 16.96 -35.60 1.66
C SER A 105 16.09 -34.77 0.74
N SER A 106 15.17 -35.46 0.08
CA SER A 106 14.16 -34.87 -0.79
C SER A 106 12.81 -35.48 -0.49
N ASN A 107 11.77 -34.67 -0.43
CA ASN A 107 10.38 -35.12 -0.26
C ASN A 107 9.47 -34.38 -1.25
N MET A 108 8.53 -35.12 -1.84
CA MET A 108 7.49 -34.61 -2.71
C MET A 108 6.15 -35.24 -2.34
N VAL A 109 5.15 -34.37 -2.15
CA VAL A 109 3.77 -34.81 -1.96
C VAL A 109 3.14 -35.01 -3.34
N LEU A 110 2.82 -36.24 -3.68
CA LEU A 110 2.18 -36.60 -4.96
C LEU A 110 0.67 -36.35 -4.95
N PHE A 111 0.03 -36.61 -3.81
CA PHE A 111 -1.40 -36.39 -3.62
C PHE A 111 -1.69 -36.05 -2.14
N ASN A 112 -2.52 -35.05 -1.92
CA ASN A 112 -2.98 -34.63 -0.59
C ASN A 112 -4.42 -34.09 -0.65
N GLY A 113 -5.31 -34.74 -1.37
CA GLY A 113 -6.68 -34.25 -1.51
C GLY A 113 -6.81 -32.93 -2.25
N LEU A 114 -5.93 -32.66 -3.20
CA LEU A 114 -5.88 -31.46 -4.02
C LEU A 114 -5.61 -30.15 -3.21
N GLN A 115 -5.13 -30.26 -1.94
CA GLN A 115 -4.85 -29.08 -1.09
C GLN A 115 -3.86 -28.16 -1.77
N LYS A 116 -2.68 -28.67 -2.21
CA LYS A 116 -1.65 -27.84 -2.86
C LYS A 116 -2.19 -27.13 -4.11
N LEU A 117 -2.94 -27.82 -4.95
CA LEU A 117 -3.55 -27.25 -6.15
C LEU A 117 -4.54 -26.13 -5.81
N ASN A 118 -5.39 -26.33 -4.79
CA ASN A 118 -6.34 -25.32 -4.35
C ASN A 118 -5.64 -24.14 -3.65
N THR A 119 -4.51 -24.35 -2.95
CA THR A 119 -3.69 -23.29 -2.40
C THR A 119 -3.09 -22.39 -3.49
N VAL A 120 -2.60 -22.97 -4.58
CA VAL A 120 -2.14 -22.17 -5.74
C VAL A 120 -3.28 -21.36 -6.32
N LYS A 121 -4.46 -21.96 -6.51
CA LYS A 121 -5.65 -21.24 -7.02
C LYS A 121 -6.12 -20.14 -6.05
N GLU A 122 -6.11 -20.39 -4.74
CA GLU A 122 -6.42 -19.39 -3.72
C GLU A 122 -5.46 -18.19 -3.84
N ASN A 123 -4.14 -18.45 -3.90
CA ASN A 123 -3.13 -17.42 -4.02
C ASN A 123 -3.22 -16.64 -5.35
N GLN A 124 -3.57 -17.31 -6.47
CA GLN A 124 -3.86 -16.61 -7.73
C GLN A 124 -5.00 -15.60 -7.59
N ILE A 125 -6.09 -16.02 -6.94
CA ILE A 125 -7.25 -15.17 -6.67
C ILE A 125 -6.85 -14.02 -5.73
N MET A 126 -6.05 -14.28 -4.69
CA MET A 126 -5.58 -13.25 -3.75
C MET A 126 -4.67 -12.22 -4.40
N VAL A 127 -3.84 -12.60 -5.39
CA VAL A 127 -3.08 -11.64 -6.21
C VAL A 127 -4.01 -10.73 -6.99
N LEU A 128 -5.09 -11.26 -7.57
CA LEU A 128 -6.08 -10.45 -8.29
C LEU A 128 -6.83 -9.51 -7.34
N ALA A 129 -7.28 -10.02 -6.19
CA ALA A 129 -7.94 -9.21 -5.18
C ALA A 129 -7.05 -8.06 -4.70
N SER A 130 -5.76 -8.31 -4.42
CA SER A 130 -4.83 -7.26 -3.98
C SER A 130 -4.53 -6.21 -5.07
N LYS A 131 -4.65 -6.54 -6.36
CA LYS A 131 -4.57 -5.56 -7.44
C LYS A 131 -5.79 -4.64 -7.45
N TYR A 132 -6.99 -5.17 -7.25
CA TYR A 132 -8.18 -4.34 -7.09
C TYR A 132 -8.12 -3.47 -5.83
N ASP A 133 -7.56 -3.98 -4.72
CA ASP A 133 -7.30 -3.15 -3.53
C ASP A 133 -6.34 -1.99 -3.83
N LEU A 134 -5.33 -2.22 -4.69
CA LEU A 134 -4.46 -1.15 -5.19
C LEU A 134 -5.25 -0.12 -6.01
N ASP A 135 -6.18 -0.56 -6.85
CA ASP A 135 -7.02 0.34 -7.63
C ASP A 135 -8.00 1.12 -6.74
N VAL A 136 -8.53 0.52 -5.66
CA VAL A 136 -9.30 1.23 -4.63
C VAL A 136 -8.46 2.32 -3.98
N MET A 137 -7.23 2.03 -3.59
CA MET A 137 -6.32 3.02 -3.00
C MET A 137 -6.02 4.16 -3.97
N LYS A 138 -5.69 3.86 -5.24
CA LYS A 138 -5.47 4.88 -6.28
C LYS A 138 -6.69 5.78 -6.46
N ASN A 139 -7.87 5.20 -6.51
CA ASN A 139 -9.13 5.94 -6.63
C ASN A 139 -9.37 6.87 -5.43
N SER A 140 -9.11 6.38 -4.23
CA SER A 140 -9.25 7.17 -3.00
C SER A 140 -8.30 8.36 -2.97
N ILE A 141 -7.03 8.15 -3.32
CA ILE A 141 -6.03 9.22 -3.39
C ILE A 141 -6.39 10.22 -4.49
N SER A 142 -6.80 9.75 -5.67
CA SER A 142 -7.20 10.65 -6.78
C SER A 142 -8.37 11.55 -6.39
N LEU A 143 -9.37 11.00 -5.70
CA LEU A 143 -10.52 11.78 -5.21
C LEU A 143 -10.11 12.79 -4.13
N ALA A 144 -9.21 12.40 -3.22
CA ALA A 144 -8.68 13.29 -2.20
C ALA A 144 -7.87 14.44 -2.82
N VAL A 145 -7.03 14.16 -3.84
CA VAL A 145 -6.28 15.19 -4.61
C VAL A 145 -7.25 16.19 -5.24
N ALA A 146 -8.33 15.70 -5.88
CA ALA A 146 -9.34 16.57 -6.48
C ALA A 146 -10.02 17.47 -5.44
N GLY A 147 -10.34 16.93 -4.26
CA GLY A 147 -10.91 17.70 -3.15
C GLY A 147 -9.98 18.82 -2.69
N TYR A 148 -8.72 18.54 -2.40
CA TYR A 148 -7.75 19.55 -1.97
C TYR A 148 -7.41 20.57 -3.07
N TYR A 149 -7.42 20.13 -4.34
CA TYR A 149 -7.22 21.04 -5.47
C TYR A 149 -8.36 22.06 -5.57
N LEU A 150 -9.61 21.62 -5.45
CA LEU A 150 -10.80 22.48 -5.43
C LEU A 150 -10.81 23.41 -4.20
N ASP A 151 -10.32 22.92 -3.05
CA ASP A 151 -10.18 23.75 -1.82
C ASP A 151 -9.17 24.90 -2.01
N ILE A 152 -8.07 24.67 -2.73
CA ILE A 152 -7.13 25.74 -3.09
C ILE A 152 -7.81 26.77 -4.01
N LEU A 153 -8.56 26.31 -5.02
CA LEU A 153 -9.26 27.23 -5.93
C LEU A 153 -10.27 28.08 -5.18
N PHE A 154 -11.07 27.46 -4.30
CA PHE A 154 -12.03 28.17 -3.44
C PHE A 154 -11.33 29.22 -2.56
N ASN A 155 -10.30 28.83 -1.80
CA ASN A 155 -9.59 29.74 -0.90
C ASN A 155 -8.83 30.85 -1.65
N SER A 156 -8.38 30.59 -2.88
CA SER A 156 -7.80 31.61 -3.74
C SER A 156 -8.83 32.67 -4.16
N GLU A 157 -10.02 32.27 -4.59
CA GLU A 157 -11.08 33.22 -4.93
C GLU A 157 -11.59 33.98 -3.69
N LEU A 158 -11.66 33.30 -2.53
CA LEU A 158 -12.03 33.94 -1.26
C LEU A 158 -11.01 35.01 -0.83
N LEU A 159 -9.72 34.75 -1.01
CA LEU A 159 -8.68 35.73 -0.77
C LEU A 159 -8.81 36.93 -1.74
N ASP A 160 -9.08 36.67 -3.04
CA ASP A 160 -9.27 37.72 -4.03
C ASP A 160 -10.46 38.63 -3.65
N VAL A 161 -11.60 38.05 -3.20
CA VAL A 161 -12.75 38.81 -2.67
C VAL A 161 -12.33 39.64 -1.44
N SER A 162 -11.62 39.05 -0.49
CA SER A 162 -11.18 39.74 0.74
C SER A 162 -10.21 40.90 0.45
N ASN A 163 -9.31 40.71 -0.51
CA ASN A 163 -8.40 41.75 -0.95
C ASN A 163 -9.15 42.96 -1.57
N GLU A 164 -10.14 42.68 -2.43
CA GLU A 164 -10.94 43.70 -3.09
C GLU A 164 -11.78 44.48 -2.06
N GLN A 165 -12.38 43.80 -1.09
CA GLN A 165 -13.13 44.43 -0.01
C GLN A 165 -12.23 45.38 0.83
N LEU A 166 -11.06 44.93 1.23
CA LEU A 166 -10.09 45.72 1.96
C LEU A 166 -9.60 46.93 1.13
N ARG A 167 -9.40 46.75 -0.19
CA ARG A 167 -9.02 47.84 -1.09
C ARG A 167 -10.09 48.93 -1.14
N ILE A 168 -11.36 48.56 -1.28
CA ILE A 168 -12.49 49.46 -1.29
C ILE A 168 -12.57 50.24 0.05
N THR A 169 -12.47 49.54 1.19
CA THR A 169 -12.54 50.16 2.50
C THR A 169 -11.38 51.12 2.76
N LYS A 170 -10.16 50.80 2.31
CA LYS A 170 -9.02 51.74 2.37
C LYS A 170 -9.31 53.03 1.63
N GLN A 171 -9.90 52.98 0.44
CA GLN A 171 -10.32 54.18 -0.31
C GLN A 171 -11.41 54.96 0.41
N GLN A 172 -12.36 54.29 1.06
CA GLN A 172 -13.39 54.94 1.85
C GLN A 172 -12.81 55.67 3.11
N VAL A 173 -11.83 55.04 3.78
CA VAL A 173 -11.12 55.72 4.90
C VAL A 173 -10.48 57.00 4.44
N GLU A 174 -9.78 57.02 3.31
CA GLU A 174 -9.14 58.23 2.76
C GLU A 174 -10.18 59.32 2.39
N ARG A 175 -11.33 58.90 1.81
CA ARG A 175 -12.44 59.81 1.48
C ARG A 175 -13.05 60.43 2.73
N ILE A 176 -13.40 59.62 3.72
CA ILE A 176 -14.02 60.12 4.96
C ILE A 176 -13.05 60.96 5.75
N GLN A 177 -11.75 60.65 5.77
CA GLN A 177 -10.73 61.47 6.39
C GLN A 177 -10.75 62.93 5.82
N LYS A 178 -10.76 63.06 4.47
CA LYS A 178 -10.83 64.35 3.80
C LYS A 178 -12.11 65.11 4.14
N LEU A 179 -13.26 64.42 4.28
CA LEU A 179 -14.52 65.05 4.66
C LEU A 179 -14.51 65.52 6.13
N VAL A 180 -13.89 64.79 7.04
CA VAL A 180 -13.71 65.19 8.45
C VAL A 180 -12.77 66.38 8.55
N ASP A 181 -11.64 66.38 7.81
CA ASP A 181 -10.69 67.48 7.78
C ASP A 181 -11.29 68.77 7.22
N ALA A 182 -12.26 68.64 6.29
CA ALA A 182 -13.07 69.76 5.75
C ALA A 182 -14.27 70.11 6.63
N GLY A 183 -14.49 69.47 7.77
CA GLY A 183 -15.61 69.68 8.67
C GLY A 183 -17.00 69.19 8.16
N SER A 184 -16.99 68.42 7.08
CA SER A 184 -18.21 67.94 6.41
C SER A 184 -18.69 66.55 6.89
N SER A 185 -17.94 65.84 7.77
CA SER A 185 -18.31 64.56 8.39
C SER A 185 -17.90 64.52 9.86
N ALA A 186 -18.58 63.70 10.65
CA ALA A 186 -18.26 63.55 12.07
C ALA A 186 -17.01 62.67 12.27
N LYS A 187 -16.22 62.96 13.29
CA LYS A 187 -15.06 62.12 13.68
C LYS A 187 -15.44 60.70 14.01
N GLY A 188 -16.69 60.48 14.50
CA GLY A 188 -17.25 59.14 14.74
C GLY A 188 -17.34 58.30 13.48
N ASP A 189 -17.67 58.88 12.32
CA ASP A 189 -17.73 58.18 11.03
C ASP A 189 -16.35 57.68 10.60
N LEU A 190 -15.31 58.53 10.82
CA LEU A 190 -13.93 58.12 10.55
C LEU A 190 -13.49 56.93 11.43
N LEU A 191 -13.80 56.97 12.73
CA LEU A 191 -13.46 55.86 13.65
C LEU A 191 -14.17 54.58 13.28
N ASN A 192 -15.45 54.66 12.88
CA ASN A 192 -16.23 53.49 12.43
C ASN A 192 -15.62 52.83 11.18
N ILE A 193 -15.26 53.62 10.16
CA ILE A 193 -14.67 53.03 8.94
C ILE A 193 -13.24 52.54 9.17
N GLN A 194 -12.49 53.16 10.09
CA GLN A 194 -11.17 52.64 10.50
C GLN A 194 -11.30 51.30 11.23
N ALA A 195 -12.30 51.14 12.11
CA ALA A 195 -12.60 49.85 12.76
C ALA A 195 -12.98 48.80 11.74
N GLN A 196 -13.83 49.17 10.74
CA GLN A 196 -14.19 48.27 9.63
C GLN A 196 -12.96 47.82 8.80
N ARG A 197 -12.06 48.78 8.47
CA ARG A 197 -10.79 48.45 7.78
C ARG A 197 -9.98 47.43 8.55
N ALA A 198 -9.84 47.59 9.87
CA ALA A 198 -9.08 46.67 10.71
C ALA A 198 -9.73 45.26 10.74
N ALA A 199 -11.06 45.17 10.78
CA ALA A 199 -11.81 43.94 10.72
C ALA A 199 -11.61 43.22 9.36
N GLU A 200 -11.65 43.97 8.25
CA GLU A 200 -11.42 43.39 6.90
C GLU A 200 -9.95 42.98 6.68
N GLU A 201 -8.98 43.68 7.27
CA GLU A 201 -7.58 43.33 7.27
C GLU A 201 -7.35 41.99 8.01
N LEU A 202 -8.02 41.77 9.15
CA LEU A 202 -8.01 40.48 9.84
C LEU A 202 -8.62 39.37 8.97
N THR A 203 -9.74 39.65 8.30
CA THR A 203 -10.38 38.68 7.39
C THR A 203 -9.47 38.31 6.23
N GLN A 204 -8.77 39.27 5.64
CA GLN A 204 -7.80 39.06 4.57
C GLN A 204 -6.60 38.20 5.04
N ILE A 205 -6.07 38.45 6.25
CA ILE A 205 -5.00 37.63 6.84
C ILE A 205 -5.47 36.22 7.07
N GLN A 206 -6.69 36.02 7.57
CA GLN A 206 -7.29 34.69 7.76
C GLN A 206 -7.46 33.94 6.43
N ALA A 207 -7.97 34.62 5.39
CA ALA A 207 -8.12 34.02 4.05
C ALA A 207 -6.75 33.65 3.43
N SER A 208 -5.74 34.50 3.60
CA SER A 208 -4.37 34.23 3.15
C SER A 208 -3.76 33.01 3.84
N ASN A 209 -3.97 32.90 5.16
CA ASN A 209 -3.49 31.75 5.93
C ASN A 209 -4.23 30.46 5.53
N GLN A 210 -5.55 30.53 5.30
CA GLN A 210 -6.33 29.37 4.88
C GLN A 210 -5.89 28.85 3.49
N LEU A 211 -5.62 29.79 2.56
CA LEU A 211 -5.05 29.44 1.25
C LEU A 211 -3.68 28.74 1.40
N TYR A 212 -2.82 29.26 2.27
CA TYR A 212 -1.53 28.62 2.54
C TYR A 212 -1.68 27.20 3.09
N ILE A 213 -2.61 26.99 4.03
CA ILE A 213 -2.92 25.67 4.60
C ILE A 213 -3.45 24.71 3.50
N SER A 214 -4.31 25.20 2.60
CA SER A 214 -4.82 24.38 1.48
C SER A 214 -3.68 23.91 0.56
N TYR A 215 -2.74 24.80 0.22
CA TYR A 215 -1.55 24.42 -0.54
C TYR A 215 -0.69 23.39 0.20
N LEU A 216 -0.49 23.59 1.50
CA LEU A 216 0.28 22.67 2.34
C LEU A 216 -0.37 21.28 2.37
N SER A 217 -1.70 21.21 2.52
CA SER A 217 -2.45 19.97 2.56
C SER A 217 -2.33 19.17 1.25
N LEU A 218 -2.43 19.84 0.10
CA LEU A 218 -2.23 19.19 -1.19
C LEU A 218 -0.80 18.68 -1.35
N GLN A 219 0.21 19.51 -1.03
CA GLN A 219 1.62 19.13 -1.14
C GLN A 219 1.95 17.91 -0.26
N GLN A 220 1.41 17.86 0.96
CA GLN A 220 1.57 16.71 1.87
C GLN A 220 0.90 15.46 1.33
N LEU A 221 -0.31 15.58 0.77
CA LEU A 221 -1.01 14.41 0.20
C LEU A 221 -0.27 13.80 -0.99
N ILE A 222 0.32 14.65 -1.84
CA ILE A 222 1.05 14.18 -3.03
C ILE A 222 2.54 13.91 -2.77
N ASP A 223 2.98 14.01 -1.51
CA ASP A 223 4.37 13.78 -1.07
C ASP A 223 5.42 14.67 -1.78
N ILE A 224 5.07 15.93 -2.07
CA ILE A 224 6.03 16.92 -2.55
C ILE A 224 6.62 17.69 -1.35
N PRO A 225 7.95 17.89 -1.30
CA PRO A 225 8.55 18.79 -0.32
C PRO A 225 7.91 20.18 -0.38
N VAL A 226 7.60 20.77 0.78
CA VAL A 226 6.95 22.08 0.86
C VAL A 226 7.79 23.12 0.13
N ALA A 227 7.36 23.47 -1.09
CA ALA A 227 8.02 24.45 -1.94
C ALA A 227 7.21 25.74 -1.97
N LYS A 228 7.89 26.88 -1.76
CA LYS A 228 7.26 28.21 -1.82
C LYS A 228 6.71 28.54 -3.22
N ASP A 229 7.20 27.88 -4.24
CA ASP A 229 6.87 28.15 -5.64
C ASP A 229 5.86 27.14 -6.24
N PHE A 230 5.23 26.32 -5.42
CA PHE A 230 4.17 25.41 -5.89
C PHE A 230 2.91 26.21 -6.24
N ARG A 231 2.49 26.15 -7.51
CA ARG A 231 1.30 26.85 -8.01
C ARG A 231 0.44 25.89 -8.82
N ILE A 232 -0.85 25.96 -8.63
CA ILE A 232 -1.82 25.24 -9.42
C ILE A 232 -2.39 26.10 -10.55
N GLU A 233 -2.87 25.45 -11.61
CA GLU A 233 -3.64 26.10 -12.66
C GLU A 233 -5.01 26.52 -12.12
N LYS A 234 -5.45 27.73 -12.50
CA LYS A 234 -6.82 28.21 -12.25
C LYS A 234 -7.64 27.97 -13.52
N PRO A 235 -8.36 26.84 -13.64
CA PRO A 235 -9.17 26.57 -14.83
C PRO A 235 -10.31 27.60 -14.92
N ASN A 236 -10.67 27.97 -16.13
CA ASN A 236 -11.85 28.82 -16.34
C ASN A 236 -13.11 27.95 -16.22
N LEU A 237 -13.63 27.84 -15.00
CA LEU A 237 -14.81 27.05 -14.72
C LEU A 237 -16.03 27.69 -15.39
N LYS A 238 -16.59 27.04 -16.40
CA LYS A 238 -17.85 27.45 -17.04
C LYS A 238 -18.95 27.61 -15.98
N ALA A 239 -19.95 28.42 -16.33
CA ALA A 239 -21.15 28.52 -15.52
C ALA A 239 -21.72 27.12 -15.28
N VAL A 240 -22.02 26.84 -14.01
CA VAL A 240 -22.59 25.57 -13.61
C VAL A 240 -23.93 25.35 -14.32
N GLU A 241 -23.94 24.47 -15.32
CA GLU A 241 -25.19 24.06 -15.97
C GLU A 241 -25.74 22.83 -15.24
N ALA A 242 -27.02 22.85 -14.94
CA ALA A 242 -27.70 21.67 -14.41
C ALA A 242 -27.60 20.51 -15.45
N PRO A 243 -27.33 19.26 -15.01
CA PRO A 243 -27.30 18.12 -15.92
C PRO A 243 -28.64 18.02 -16.67
N LYS A 244 -28.59 17.89 -18.00
CA LYS A 244 -29.76 17.89 -18.88
C LYS A 244 -30.72 16.71 -18.65
N GLN A 245 -30.29 15.66 -17.97
CA GLN A 245 -31.14 14.53 -17.55
C GLN A 245 -30.73 14.09 -16.13
N PRO A 246 -31.67 13.95 -15.20
CA PRO A 246 -31.36 13.40 -13.88
C PRO A 246 -31.05 11.90 -14.02
N ILE A 247 -29.79 11.52 -13.89
CA ILE A 247 -29.40 10.12 -13.78
C ILE A 247 -29.82 9.69 -12.37
N THR A 248 -30.62 8.62 -12.24
CA THR A 248 -31.08 8.17 -10.93
C THR A 248 -29.99 7.41 -10.18
N PRO A 249 -30.01 7.42 -8.84
CA PRO A 249 -29.03 6.65 -8.03
C PRO A 249 -28.99 5.17 -8.39
N GLU A 250 -30.11 4.59 -8.80
CA GLU A 250 -30.22 3.18 -9.18
C GLU A 250 -29.37 2.87 -10.41
N VAL A 251 -29.41 3.72 -11.44
CA VAL A 251 -28.61 3.54 -12.67
C VAL A 251 -27.11 3.63 -12.36
N ILE A 252 -26.71 4.60 -11.53
CA ILE A 252 -25.33 4.76 -11.07
C ILE A 252 -24.88 3.51 -10.31
N PHE A 253 -25.73 3.01 -9.40
CA PHE A 253 -25.42 1.83 -8.59
C PHE A 253 -25.28 0.56 -9.44
N GLU A 254 -26.16 0.31 -10.39
CA GLU A 254 -26.08 -0.85 -11.29
C GLU A 254 -24.79 -0.84 -12.13
N HIS A 255 -24.36 0.35 -12.57
CA HIS A 255 -23.08 0.51 -13.26
C HIS A 255 -21.91 0.28 -12.32
N ALA A 256 -21.95 0.90 -11.14
CA ALA A 256 -20.89 0.81 -10.13
C ALA A 256 -20.67 -0.62 -9.63
N LEU A 257 -21.74 -1.42 -9.45
CA LEU A 257 -21.63 -2.84 -9.09
C LEU A 257 -20.72 -3.66 -10.03
N LYS A 258 -20.67 -3.29 -11.31
CA LYS A 258 -19.89 -4.02 -12.32
C LYS A 258 -18.46 -3.47 -12.48
N THR A 259 -18.26 -2.20 -12.17
CA THR A 259 -17.01 -1.48 -12.52
C THR A 259 -16.15 -1.15 -11.31
N ARG A 260 -16.73 -1.09 -10.10
CA ARG A 260 -16.02 -0.63 -8.92
C ARG A 260 -15.05 -1.69 -8.39
N PRO A 261 -13.75 -1.34 -8.20
CA PRO A 261 -12.72 -2.29 -7.78
C PRO A 261 -12.97 -2.86 -6.38
N GLU A 262 -13.61 -2.13 -5.46
CA GLU A 262 -13.98 -2.62 -4.13
C GLU A 262 -14.92 -3.82 -4.19
N ILE A 263 -15.89 -3.83 -5.10
CA ILE A 263 -16.82 -4.95 -5.29
C ILE A 263 -16.08 -6.13 -5.93
N GLN A 264 -15.24 -5.88 -6.94
CA GLN A 264 -14.43 -6.92 -7.59
C GLN A 264 -13.47 -7.60 -6.60
N ALA A 265 -12.83 -6.82 -5.71
CA ALA A 265 -11.97 -7.35 -4.66
C ALA A 265 -12.77 -8.24 -3.68
N ALA A 266 -13.95 -7.80 -3.24
CA ALA A 266 -14.81 -8.55 -2.33
C ALA A 266 -15.30 -9.86 -2.97
N GLU A 267 -15.72 -9.87 -4.24
CA GLU A 267 -16.12 -11.07 -4.97
C GLU A 267 -14.97 -12.09 -5.09
N LEU A 268 -13.76 -11.61 -5.37
CA LEU A 268 -12.57 -12.46 -5.39
C LEU A 268 -12.25 -13.05 -4.01
N ARG A 269 -12.45 -12.30 -2.91
CA ARG A 269 -12.29 -12.84 -1.55
C ARG A 269 -13.28 -13.95 -1.24
N VAL A 270 -14.54 -13.87 -1.73
CA VAL A 270 -15.51 -14.98 -1.65
C VAL A 270 -14.99 -16.21 -2.40
N GLN A 271 -14.45 -16.02 -3.61
CA GLN A 271 -13.88 -17.11 -4.39
C GLN A 271 -12.65 -17.74 -3.69
N ALA A 272 -11.78 -16.92 -3.09
CA ALA A 272 -10.64 -17.39 -2.29
C ALA A 272 -11.10 -18.22 -1.09
N ALA A 273 -12.13 -17.76 -0.36
CA ALA A 273 -12.72 -18.49 0.76
C ALA A 273 -13.34 -19.83 0.33
N GLN A 274 -13.91 -19.94 -0.88
CA GLN A 274 -14.36 -21.20 -1.47
C GLN A 274 -13.18 -22.16 -1.70
N LYS A 275 -12.03 -21.67 -2.18
CA LYS A 275 -10.82 -22.50 -2.33
C LYS A 275 -10.26 -22.94 -0.99
N ARG A 276 -10.28 -22.07 0.03
CA ARG A 276 -9.91 -22.40 1.41
C ARG A 276 -10.79 -23.50 2.00
N LEU A 277 -12.09 -23.48 1.72
CA LEU A 277 -12.99 -24.58 2.10
C LEU A 277 -12.62 -25.90 1.38
N ALA A 278 -12.24 -25.85 0.10
CA ALA A 278 -11.77 -27.03 -0.63
C ALA A 278 -10.45 -27.57 -0.06
N ILE A 279 -9.53 -26.69 0.34
CA ILE A 279 -8.28 -27.06 1.05
C ILE A 279 -8.61 -27.77 2.36
N ALA A 280 -9.50 -27.20 3.18
CA ALA A 280 -9.91 -27.80 4.45
C ALA A 280 -10.53 -29.19 4.27
N ARG A 281 -11.31 -29.40 3.23
CA ARG A 281 -11.87 -30.74 2.88
C ARG A 281 -10.77 -31.74 2.48
N GLY A 282 -9.68 -31.27 1.89
CA GLY A 282 -8.55 -32.12 1.55
C GLY A 282 -7.82 -32.72 2.76
N VAL A 283 -7.92 -32.09 3.96
CA VAL A 283 -7.24 -32.56 5.17
C VAL A 283 -7.69 -33.94 5.65
N ILE A 284 -8.93 -34.35 5.35
CA ILE A 284 -9.49 -35.66 5.72
C ILE A 284 -9.30 -36.72 4.64
N THR A 285 -8.61 -36.42 3.53
CA THR A 285 -8.32 -37.36 2.45
C THR A 285 -6.95 -38.03 2.65
N PRO A 286 -6.69 -39.19 2.03
CA PRO A 286 -5.36 -39.79 2.03
C PRO A 286 -4.30 -38.83 1.46
N THR A 287 -3.08 -38.94 2.00
CA THR A 287 -1.90 -38.25 1.48
C THR A 287 -0.87 -39.27 1.01
N LEU A 288 -0.43 -39.12 -0.24
CA LEU A 288 0.63 -39.93 -0.83
C LEU A 288 1.86 -39.06 -1.04
N SER A 289 3.01 -39.47 -0.53
CA SER A 289 4.29 -38.81 -0.72
C SER A 289 5.36 -39.78 -1.20
N VAL A 290 6.36 -39.24 -1.89
CA VAL A 290 7.60 -39.91 -2.23
C VAL A 290 8.76 -39.19 -1.57
N SER A 291 9.67 -39.94 -0.97
CA SER A 291 10.89 -39.42 -0.36
C SER A 291 12.11 -40.16 -0.93
N GLY A 292 13.19 -39.40 -1.09
CA GLY A 292 14.49 -39.93 -1.42
C GLY A 292 15.53 -39.43 -0.42
N SER A 293 16.49 -40.27 -0.07
CA SER A 293 17.61 -39.84 0.74
C SER A 293 18.92 -40.46 0.28
N TRP A 294 19.97 -39.74 0.51
CA TRP A 294 21.36 -40.17 0.42
C TRP A 294 22.07 -39.76 1.70
N GLY A 295 22.81 -40.75 2.26
CA GLY A 295 23.54 -40.49 3.49
C GLY A 295 24.90 -41.17 3.48
N THR A 296 25.85 -40.63 4.19
CA THR A 296 27.16 -41.21 4.48
C THR A 296 27.71 -40.65 5.77
N GLY A 297 28.74 -41.29 6.32
CA GLY A 297 29.35 -40.74 7.52
C GLY A 297 30.62 -41.49 7.93
N TYR A 298 31.18 -40.97 9.04
CA TYR A 298 32.40 -41.39 9.65
C TYR A 298 32.18 -41.76 11.10
N SER A 299 32.83 -42.87 11.54
CA SER A 299 32.98 -43.22 12.96
C SER A 299 34.43 -43.36 13.34
N GLY A 300 34.82 -42.77 14.49
CA GLY A 300 36.11 -42.97 15.10
C GLY A 300 36.33 -44.40 15.68
N ALA A 301 35.25 -45.24 15.71
CA ALA A 301 35.34 -46.64 16.13
C ALA A 301 35.60 -47.59 14.97
N ALA A 302 35.39 -47.17 13.70
CA ALA A 302 35.50 -48.03 12.54
C ALA A 302 36.98 -48.39 12.24
N ARG A 303 37.29 -49.65 12.28
CA ARG A 303 38.63 -50.17 12.03
C ARG A 303 38.67 -51.06 10.80
N GLU A 304 39.83 -51.16 10.17
CA GLU A 304 40.15 -52.07 9.08
C GLU A 304 41.41 -52.85 9.42
N ILE A 305 41.63 -54.00 8.78
CA ILE A 305 42.87 -54.79 8.92
C ILE A 305 44.02 -53.93 8.42
N ASP A 306 45.09 -53.81 9.19
CA ASP A 306 46.28 -53.11 8.75
C ASP A 306 47.12 -54.01 7.80
N PRO A 307 47.18 -53.68 6.49
CA PRO A 307 47.90 -54.50 5.52
C PRO A 307 49.40 -54.50 5.72
N ASN A 308 49.94 -53.59 6.53
CA ASN A 308 51.40 -53.46 6.77
C ASN A 308 51.86 -54.29 7.96
N VAL A 309 50.93 -54.98 8.66
CA VAL A 309 51.26 -55.80 9.84
C VAL A 309 50.84 -57.26 9.55
N SER A 310 51.81 -58.18 9.62
CA SER A 310 51.53 -59.59 9.46
C SER A 310 50.60 -60.12 10.55
N PRO A 311 49.66 -61.05 10.20
CA PRO A 311 48.78 -61.65 11.20
C PRO A 311 49.60 -62.42 12.25
N ILE A 312 49.11 -62.36 13.49
CA ILE A 312 49.67 -63.16 14.59
C ILE A 312 48.84 -64.43 14.72
N TYR A 313 49.56 -65.56 14.61
CA TYR A 313 48.95 -66.89 14.78
C TYR A 313 49.13 -67.36 16.24
N THR A 314 48.03 -67.49 16.98
CA THR A 314 48.05 -67.96 18.37
C THR A 314 47.46 -69.32 18.47
N PRO A 315 48.16 -70.33 19.02
CA PRO A 315 47.58 -71.66 19.23
C PRO A 315 46.53 -71.59 20.34
N VAL A 316 45.29 -71.96 20.05
CA VAL A 316 44.18 -72.02 21.01
C VAL A 316 43.65 -73.47 21.09
N PRO A 317 43.28 -73.94 22.29
CA PRO A 317 42.70 -75.27 22.46
C PRO A 317 41.31 -75.30 21.81
N ILE A 318 41.13 -76.22 20.82
CA ILE A 318 39.88 -76.39 20.11
C ILE A 318 39.10 -77.64 20.50
N GLY A 319 39.72 -78.58 21.22
CA GLY A 319 39.08 -79.77 21.69
C GLY A 319 40.06 -80.77 22.40
N LEU A 320 39.53 -81.89 22.76
CA LEU A 320 40.27 -83.01 23.40
C LEU A 320 40.14 -84.28 22.56
N VAL A 321 41.22 -85.01 22.44
CA VAL A 321 41.21 -86.34 21.77
C VAL A 321 40.69 -87.36 22.77
N LYS A 322 39.64 -88.14 22.40
CA LYS A 322 39.16 -89.26 23.22
C LYS A 322 39.79 -90.60 22.71
N PRO A 323 40.29 -91.44 23.62
CA PRO A 323 40.25 -91.48 25.06
C PRO A 323 41.50 -90.88 25.77
N SER A 324 42.49 -90.46 25.01
CA SER A 324 43.81 -90.04 25.60
C SER A 324 43.73 -88.74 26.45
N GLY A 325 42.78 -87.88 26.22
CA GLY A 325 42.65 -86.59 26.90
C GLY A 325 43.58 -85.50 26.38
N ASP A 326 44.33 -85.73 25.28
CA ASP A 326 45.28 -84.76 24.73
C ASP A 326 44.51 -83.57 24.17
N THR A 327 45.06 -82.36 24.41
CA THR A 327 44.50 -81.09 23.90
C THR A 327 44.88 -80.90 22.43
N VAL A 328 43.86 -80.72 21.61
CA VAL A 328 44.06 -80.32 20.19
C VAL A 328 44.09 -78.80 20.10
N PHE A 329 45.16 -78.30 19.52
CA PHE A 329 45.31 -76.87 19.30
C PHE A 329 44.99 -76.51 17.85
N GLY A 330 44.12 -75.50 17.66
CA GLY A 330 43.93 -74.82 16.41
C GLY A 330 44.75 -73.54 16.39
N GLN A 331 44.82 -72.92 15.19
CA GLN A 331 45.46 -71.63 15.08
C GLN A 331 44.39 -70.54 15.00
N GLU A 332 44.34 -69.64 15.94
CA GLU A 332 43.55 -68.42 15.87
C GLU A 332 44.44 -67.34 15.18
N VAL A 333 43.86 -66.72 14.14
CA VAL A 333 44.56 -65.65 13.38
C VAL A 333 44.09 -64.30 13.88
N ASN A 334 44.99 -63.60 14.54
CA ASN A 334 44.73 -62.25 15.03
C ASN A 334 45.33 -61.22 14.07
N TYR A 335 44.48 -60.40 13.48
CA TYR A 335 44.86 -59.32 12.60
C TYR A 335 45.03 -58.01 13.37
N ALA A 336 46.14 -57.32 13.15
CA ALA A 336 46.29 -55.97 13.62
C ALA A 336 45.29 -55.06 12.87
N THR A 337 44.64 -54.16 13.59
CA THR A 337 43.65 -53.22 12.99
C THR A 337 44.09 -51.80 13.16
N ARG A 338 43.83 -50.98 12.14
CA ARG A 338 43.99 -49.51 12.18
C ARG A 338 42.66 -48.82 11.99
N LEU A 339 42.62 -47.54 12.37
CA LEU A 339 41.44 -46.70 12.12
C LEU A 339 41.21 -46.53 10.61
N LYS A 340 40.01 -46.86 10.13
CA LYS A 340 39.66 -46.70 8.70
C LYS A 340 39.62 -45.20 8.35
N SER A 341 40.23 -44.86 7.18
CA SER A 341 40.36 -43.45 6.79
C SER A 341 39.01 -42.76 6.62
N PHE A 342 38.96 -41.47 6.87
CA PHE A 342 37.74 -40.68 6.70
C PHE A 342 37.15 -40.81 5.27
N GLY A 343 37.99 -40.68 4.24
CA GLY A 343 37.54 -40.77 2.85
C GLY A 343 37.00 -42.15 2.46
N ASP A 344 37.65 -43.24 2.99
CA ASP A 344 37.21 -44.60 2.72
C ASP A 344 35.89 -44.91 3.45
N GLN A 345 35.71 -44.37 4.67
CA GLN A 345 34.45 -44.50 5.36
C GLN A 345 33.30 -43.78 4.65
N LEU A 346 33.50 -42.54 4.14
CA LEU A 346 32.50 -41.85 3.36
C LEU A 346 32.08 -42.60 2.10
N LYS A 347 32.99 -43.30 1.47
CA LYS A 347 32.70 -44.13 0.29
C LYS A 347 31.94 -45.41 0.66
N THR A 348 32.36 -46.08 1.74
CA THR A 348 31.80 -47.39 2.11
C THR A 348 30.48 -47.29 2.91
N ASN A 349 30.30 -46.21 3.65
CA ASN A 349 29.07 -45.95 4.46
C ASN A 349 27.97 -45.28 3.66
N ASN A 350 28.17 -45.07 2.37
CA ASN A 350 27.18 -44.50 1.49
C ASN A 350 25.90 -45.38 1.43
N ASN A 351 24.77 -44.82 1.73
CA ASN A 351 23.47 -45.45 1.60
C ASN A 351 22.51 -44.54 0.84
N GLN A 352 21.55 -45.16 0.14
CA GLN A 352 20.52 -44.50 -0.63
C GLN A 352 19.19 -45.18 -0.33
N SER A 353 18.14 -44.35 -0.22
CA SER A 353 16.78 -44.88 -0.09
C SER A 353 15.78 -44.08 -0.91
N VAL A 354 14.80 -44.76 -1.47
CA VAL A 354 13.62 -44.18 -2.09
C VAL A 354 12.41 -44.92 -1.52
N GLY A 355 11.43 -44.15 -1.06
CA GLY A 355 10.24 -44.72 -0.44
C GLY A 355 8.98 -43.96 -0.80
N PHE A 356 7.87 -44.66 -0.78
CA PHE A 356 6.53 -44.13 -0.88
C PHE A 356 5.85 -44.24 0.48
N SER A 357 5.14 -43.19 0.89
CA SER A 357 4.38 -43.19 2.13
C SER A 357 2.94 -42.82 1.84
N LEU A 358 2.01 -43.65 2.25
CA LEU A 358 0.57 -43.40 2.20
C LEU A 358 0.07 -43.20 3.63
N TYR A 359 -0.43 -41.99 3.91
CA TYR A 359 -1.04 -41.62 5.19
C TYR A 359 -2.56 -41.49 4.99
N ILE A 360 -3.36 -42.28 5.74
CA ILE A 360 -4.83 -42.22 5.70
C ILE A 360 -5.32 -41.82 7.10
N PRO A 361 -5.85 -40.60 7.29
CA PRO A 361 -6.39 -40.16 8.56
C PRO A 361 -7.74 -40.83 8.84
N ILE A 362 -7.79 -41.81 9.76
CA ILE A 362 -9.03 -42.52 10.13
C ILE A 362 -9.77 -41.73 11.21
N PHE A 363 -9.06 -41.30 12.27
CA PHE A 363 -9.57 -40.48 13.34
C PHE A 363 -8.46 -39.55 13.87
N ASN A 364 -8.72 -38.28 13.89
CA ASN A 364 -7.76 -37.25 14.33
C ASN A 364 -8.34 -36.31 15.40
N GLY A 365 -9.12 -36.85 16.34
CA GLY A 365 -9.71 -36.06 17.43
C GLY A 365 -10.68 -34.99 16.94
N TRP A 366 -11.43 -35.24 15.84
CA TRP A 366 -12.40 -34.31 15.22
C TRP A 366 -11.76 -33.06 14.54
N GLN A 367 -10.43 -32.91 14.58
CA GLN A 367 -9.72 -31.73 14.06
C GLN A 367 -10.06 -31.44 12.58
N GLY A 368 -10.09 -32.47 11.74
CA GLY A 368 -10.44 -32.32 10.31
C GLY A 368 -11.85 -31.73 10.10
N ARG A 369 -12.83 -32.21 10.89
CA ARG A 369 -14.20 -31.70 10.79
C ARG A 369 -14.33 -30.26 11.31
N THR A 370 -13.63 -29.94 12.41
CA THR A 370 -13.58 -28.58 12.94
C THR A 370 -12.98 -27.61 11.91
N ASN A 371 -11.88 -27.97 11.24
CA ASN A 371 -11.26 -27.17 10.18
C ASN A 371 -12.23 -26.91 9.03
N ILE A 372 -12.99 -27.93 8.58
CA ILE A 372 -14.01 -27.78 7.54
C ILE A 372 -15.12 -26.82 7.99
N THR A 373 -15.59 -26.95 9.24
CA THR A 373 -16.64 -26.10 9.79
C THR A 373 -16.17 -24.64 9.87
N GLN A 374 -14.95 -24.41 10.35
CA GLN A 374 -14.34 -23.08 10.40
C GLN A 374 -14.18 -22.45 9.01
N ALA A 375 -13.71 -23.25 8.02
CA ALA A 375 -13.59 -22.78 6.66
C ALA A 375 -14.95 -22.45 6.02
N LYS A 376 -16.02 -23.23 6.37
CA LYS A 376 -17.39 -22.91 5.94
C LYS A 376 -17.90 -21.61 6.56
N ILE A 377 -17.64 -21.39 7.85
CA ILE A 377 -17.99 -20.13 8.53
C ILE A 377 -17.24 -18.98 7.87
N SER A 378 -15.92 -19.10 7.61
CA SER A 378 -15.14 -18.05 6.96
C SER A 378 -15.65 -17.74 5.53
N LYS A 379 -16.12 -18.77 4.78
CA LYS A 379 -16.78 -18.52 3.49
C LYS A 379 -18.07 -17.71 3.66
N ASN A 380 -18.93 -18.07 4.62
CA ASN A 380 -20.17 -17.33 4.87
C ASN A 380 -19.87 -15.88 5.34
N GLN A 381 -18.82 -15.67 6.13
CA GLN A 381 -18.37 -14.33 6.51
C GLN A 381 -17.98 -13.52 5.28
N ALA A 382 -17.18 -14.08 4.36
CA ALA A 382 -16.79 -13.39 3.14
C ALA A 382 -18.00 -13.04 2.24
N GLU A 383 -19.04 -13.89 2.20
CA GLU A 383 -20.31 -13.59 1.51
C GLU A 383 -21.06 -12.43 2.16
N LEU A 384 -21.10 -12.39 3.49
CA LEU A 384 -21.70 -11.26 4.22
C LEU A 384 -20.89 -9.97 4.05
N ASP A 385 -19.56 -10.05 4.03
CA ASP A 385 -18.69 -8.90 3.78
C ASP A 385 -18.94 -8.30 2.38
N LEU A 386 -19.13 -9.15 1.36
CA LEU A 386 -19.52 -8.70 0.02
C LEU A 386 -20.89 -7.98 0.04
N ASP A 387 -21.85 -8.51 0.77
CA ASP A 387 -23.18 -7.87 0.89
C ASP A 387 -23.11 -6.53 1.64
N ILE A 388 -22.26 -6.45 2.67
CA ILE A 388 -21.97 -5.18 3.39
C ILE A 388 -21.35 -4.17 2.44
N GLU A 389 -20.37 -4.58 1.62
CA GLU A 389 -19.71 -3.70 0.66
C GLU A 389 -20.68 -3.16 -0.40
N LYS A 390 -21.57 -4.03 -0.94
CA LYS A 390 -22.62 -3.62 -1.87
C LYS A 390 -23.59 -2.62 -1.25
N ARG A 391 -23.99 -2.82 0.01
CA ARG A 391 -24.86 -1.88 0.74
C ARG A 391 -24.15 -0.56 1.04
N SER A 392 -22.87 -0.61 1.40
CA SER A 392 -22.04 0.57 1.62
C SER A 392 -21.93 1.41 0.35
N LEU A 393 -21.62 0.78 -0.78
CA LEU A 393 -21.57 1.44 -2.09
C LEU A 393 -22.90 2.09 -2.45
N ARG A 394 -24.03 1.39 -2.24
CA ARG A 394 -25.38 1.96 -2.47
C ARG A 394 -25.60 3.21 -1.63
N LYS A 395 -25.33 3.12 -0.33
CA LYS A 395 -25.46 4.25 0.59
C LYS A 395 -24.62 5.45 0.17
N LEU A 396 -23.35 5.22 -0.23
CA LEU A 396 -22.45 6.29 -0.67
C LEU A 396 -22.98 6.97 -1.95
N ILE A 397 -23.52 6.21 -2.90
CA ILE A 397 -24.09 6.75 -4.15
C ILE A 397 -25.36 7.54 -3.86
N GLU A 398 -26.28 7.00 -3.05
CA GLU A 398 -27.52 7.68 -2.67
C GLU A 398 -27.23 9.00 -1.93
N GLN A 399 -26.24 9.00 -1.04
CA GLN A 399 -25.82 10.20 -0.33
C GLN A 399 -25.13 11.20 -1.28
N ALA A 400 -24.22 10.76 -2.15
CA ALA A 400 -23.58 11.63 -3.13
C ALA A 400 -24.59 12.29 -4.07
N TYR A 401 -25.62 11.55 -4.47
CA TYR A 401 -26.70 12.08 -5.28
C TYR A 401 -27.52 13.15 -4.54
N ALA A 402 -27.94 12.85 -3.31
CA ALA A 402 -28.68 13.81 -2.48
C ALA A 402 -27.86 15.09 -2.24
N ASP A 403 -26.58 14.92 -1.95
CA ASP A 403 -25.62 16.03 -1.77
C ASP A 403 -25.48 16.88 -3.05
N ALA A 404 -25.38 16.25 -4.22
CA ALA A 404 -25.26 16.95 -5.50
C ALA A 404 -26.55 17.77 -5.82
N VAL A 405 -27.73 17.19 -5.60
CA VAL A 405 -29.02 17.89 -5.76
C VAL A 405 -29.12 19.08 -4.79
N ALA A 406 -28.78 18.86 -3.52
CA ALA A 406 -28.81 19.91 -2.51
C ALA A 406 -27.83 21.04 -2.81
N SER A 407 -26.60 20.69 -3.26
CA SER A 407 -25.57 21.68 -3.62
C SER A 407 -25.94 22.51 -4.84
N LEU A 408 -26.63 21.94 -5.84
CA LEU A 408 -27.17 22.69 -6.97
C LEU A 408 -28.24 23.71 -6.53
N GLN A 409 -29.15 23.30 -5.67
CA GLN A 409 -30.19 24.21 -5.13
C GLN A 409 -29.54 25.33 -4.31
N LYS A 410 -28.55 24.99 -3.46
CA LYS A 410 -27.77 25.97 -2.68
C LYS A 410 -27.07 26.96 -3.59
N TYR A 411 -26.45 26.50 -4.68
CA TYR A 411 -25.77 27.34 -5.66
C TYR A 411 -26.75 28.33 -6.32
N ASN A 412 -27.91 27.84 -6.83
CA ASN A 412 -28.88 28.67 -7.49
C ASN A 412 -29.47 29.74 -6.51
N SER A 413 -29.83 29.35 -5.28
CA SER A 413 -30.31 30.28 -4.27
C SER A 413 -29.26 31.31 -3.85
N SER A 414 -27.98 30.90 -3.76
CA SER A 414 -26.86 31.80 -3.46
C SER A 414 -26.59 32.78 -4.60
N LEU A 415 -26.77 32.35 -5.87
CA LEU A 415 -26.65 33.21 -7.04
C LEU A 415 -27.75 34.31 -7.05
N GLU A 416 -29.01 33.93 -6.80
CA GLU A 416 -30.12 34.87 -6.68
C GLU A 416 -29.90 35.87 -5.54
N LYS A 417 -29.42 35.38 -4.37
CA LYS A 417 -29.06 36.21 -3.22
C LYS A 417 -27.96 37.23 -3.58
N VAL A 418 -26.92 36.83 -4.27
CA VAL A 418 -25.82 37.75 -4.68
C VAL A 418 -26.35 38.80 -5.65
N ASN A 419 -27.18 38.42 -6.64
CA ASN A 419 -27.74 39.34 -7.61
C ASN A 419 -28.63 40.40 -6.90
N ALA A 420 -29.51 39.99 -6.01
CA ALA A 420 -30.39 40.90 -5.23
C ALA A 420 -29.55 41.79 -4.30
N GLN A 421 -28.59 41.23 -3.60
CA GLN A 421 -27.74 41.98 -2.64
C GLN A 421 -26.80 42.96 -3.34
N SER A 422 -26.31 42.61 -4.54
CA SER A 422 -25.44 43.49 -5.35
C SER A 422 -26.23 44.72 -5.82
N GLU A 423 -27.47 44.52 -6.29
CA GLU A 423 -28.33 45.64 -6.70
C GLU A 423 -28.72 46.51 -5.50
N SER A 424 -29.09 45.89 -4.37
CA SER A 424 -29.38 46.59 -3.12
C SER A 424 -28.22 47.46 -2.65
N PHE A 425 -26.97 46.87 -2.68
CA PHE A 425 -25.78 47.58 -2.29
C PHE A 425 -25.47 48.79 -3.21
N LYS A 426 -25.73 48.67 -4.50
CA LYS A 426 -25.57 49.75 -5.47
C LYS A 426 -26.45 50.94 -5.13
N TYR A 427 -27.73 50.74 -4.77
CA TYR A 427 -28.60 51.79 -4.28
C TYR A 427 -28.11 52.38 -2.94
N THR A 428 -27.64 51.51 -2.04
CA THR A 428 -27.08 51.95 -0.75
C THR A 428 -25.85 52.84 -0.95
N GLN A 429 -24.96 52.48 -1.87
CA GLN A 429 -23.78 53.23 -2.23
C GLN A 429 -24.13 54.61 -2.80
N GLN A 430 -25.11 54.64 -3.74
CA GLN A 430 -25.57 55.94 -4.31
C GLN A 430 -26.14 56.88 -3.23
N LYS A 431 -26.94 56.37 -2.30
CA LYS A 431 -27.47 57.18 -1.17
C LYS A 431 -26.39 57.64 -0.23
N PHE A 432 -25.39 56.79 0.04
CA PHE A 432 -24.23 57.14 0.88
C PHE A 432 -23.40 58.22 0.22
N ASP A 433 -23.18 58.14 -1.10
CA ASP A 433 -22.35 59.11 -1.86
C ASP A 433 -22.95 60.51 -1.87
N VAL A 434 -24.28 60.64 -1.78
CA VAL A 434 -25.00 61.94 -1.70
C VAL A 434 -25.36 62.35 -0.26
N GLY A 435 -24.82 61.61 0.76
CA GLY A 435 -25.00 61.93 2.18
C GLY A 435 -26.40 61.57 2.77
N LEU A 436 -27.21 60.77 2.07
CA LEU A 436 -28.55 60.35 2.51
C LEU A 436 -28.56 59.07 3.33
N MET A 437 -27.37 58.50 3.65
CA MET A 437 -27.24 57.25 4.39
C MET A 437 -26.08 57.33 5.37
N THR A 438 -26.17 56.62 6.50
CA THR A 438 -25.13 56.59 7.50
C THR A 438 -23.99 55.64 7.09
N SER A 439 -22.77 55.89 7.60
CA SER A 439 -21.63 54.97 7.42
C SER A 439 -21.91 53.56 7.99
N PHE A 440 -22.74 53.49 9.03
CA PHE A 440 -23.15 52.19 9.63
C PHE A 440 -24.01 51.38 8.68
N ASP A 441 -25.05 51.96 8.07
CA ASP A 441 -25.92 51.27 7.13
C ASP A 441 -25.18 50.85 5.87
N TYR A 442 -24.28 51.72 5.35
CA TYR A 442 -23.40 51.38 4.23
C TYR A 442 -22.54 50.15 4.53
N ASN A 443 -21.88 50.13 5.69
CA ASN A 443 -21.01 49.04 6.08
C ASN A 443 -21.79 47.74 6.30
N ASN A 444 -22.99 47.79 6.86
CA ASN A 444 -23.86 46.62 7.01
C ASN A 444 -24.27 46.02 5.64
N SER A 445 -24.72 46.86 4.71
CA SER A 445 -25.10 46.42 3.36
C SER A 445 -23.88 45.86 2.61
N LYS A 446 -22.69 46.44 2.77
CA LYS A 446 -21.44 45.92 2.22
C LYS A 446 -21.09 44.55 2.80
N LYS A 447 -21.18 44.38 4.12
CA LYS A 447 -20.94 43.11 4.81
C LYS A 447 -21.88 42.02 4.33
N ASP A 448 -23.17 42.34 4.13
CA ASP A 448 -24.17 41.40 3.63
C ASP A 448 -23.87 40.97 2.21
N LEU A 449 -23.44 41.88 1.31
CA LEU A 449 -23.00 41.53 -0.05
C LEU A 449 -21.76 40.63 -0.02
N THR A 450 -20.74 40.98 0.78
CA THR A 450 -19.51 40.20 0.92
C THR A 450 -19.80 38.78 1.39
N LYS A 451 -20.70 38.67 2.41
CA LYS A 451 -21.14 37.34 2.87
C LYS A 451 -21.86 36.55 1.79
N ALA A 452 -22.76 37.20 1.03
CA ALA A 452 -23.45 36.55 -0.07
C ALA A 452 -22.50 36.05 -1.17
N GLN A 453 -21.47 36.84 -1.51
CA GLN A 453 -20.43 36.46 -2.46
C GLN A 453 -19.62 35.24 -1.97
N SER A 454 -19.21 35.24 -0.70
CA SER A 454 -18.50 34.12 -0.09
C SER A 454 -19.37 32.84 -0.04
N ASP A 455 -20.66 32.98 0.31
CA ASP A 455 -21.64 31.88 0.31
C ASP A 455 -21.81 31.28 -1.12
N LEU A 456 -21.84 32.13 -2.15
CA LEU A 456 -21.93 31.70 -3.56
C LEU A 456 -20.66 30.96 -4.00
N LEU A 457 -19.48 31.46 -3.67
CA LEU A 457 -18.22 30.79 -3.98
C LEU A 457 -18.17 29.40 -3.36
N GLN A 458 -18.50 29.29 -2.07
CA GLN A 458 -18.56 28.01 -1.39
C GLN A 458 -19.57 27.06 -2.07
N ALA A 459 -20.77 27.55 -2.38
CA ALA A 459 -21.79 26.72 -3.04
C ALA A 459 -21.38 26.26 -4.44
N LYS A 460 -20.62 27.11 -5.20
CA LYS A 460 -20.07 26.77 -6.51
C LYS A 460 -19.09 25.61 -6.42
N TYR A 461 -18.11 25.69 -5.53
CA TYR A 461 -17.09 24.65 -5.40
C TYR A 461 -17.63 23.37 -4.75
N ASP A 462 -18.54 23.50 -3.77
CA ASP A 462 -19.29 22.36 -3.23
C ASP A 462 -20.02 21.58 -4.34
N PHE A 463 -20.73 22.28 -5.23
CA PHE A 463 -21.46 21.65 -6.33
C PHE A 463 -20.51 20.95 -7.31
N ILE A 464 -19.42 21.61 -7.73
CA ILE A 464 -18.44 21.01 -8.63
C ILE A 464 -17.86 19.73 -8.01
N PHE A 465 -17.50 19.76 -6.73
CA PHE A 465 -16.96 18.59 -6.06
C PHE A 465 -17.98 17.44 -5.96
N LYS A 466 -19.24 17.73 -5.59
CA LYS A 466 -20.30 16.72 -5.46
C LYS A 466 -20.66 16.08 -6.81
N THR A 467 -20.68 16.86 -7.89
CA THR A 467 -20.87 16.31 -9.24
C THR A 467 -19.69 15.47 -9.71
N THR A 468 -18.46 15.89 -9.42
CA THR A 468 -17.25 15.10 -9.70
C THR A 468 -17.29 13.74 -9.01
N ILE A 469 -17.79 13.66 -7.76
CA ILE A 469 -17.98 12.39 -7.04
C ILE A 469 -19.01 11.49 -7.77
N LEU A 470 -20.11 12.04 -8.27
CA LEU A 470 -21.10 11.25 -9.02
C LEU A 470 -20.52 10.73 -10.34
N ASP A 471 -19.80 11.57 -11.09
CA ASP A 471 -19.12 11.18 -12.32
C ASP A 471 -18.09 10.07 -12.06
N PHE A 472 -17.37 10.16 -10.95
CA PHE A 472 -16.45 9.12 -10.52
C PHE A 472 -17.17 7.77 -10.26
N TYR A 473 -18.35 7.76 -9.61
CA TYR A 473 -19.13 6.53 -9.43
C TYR A 473 -19.69 5.97 -10.74
N MET A 474 -19.85 6.81 -11.76
CA MET A 474 -20.21 6.39 -13.12
C MET A 474 -19.02 5.86 -13.93
N GLY A 475 -17.82 5.83 -13.34
CA GLY A 475 -16.61 5.35 -14.00
C GLY A 475 -15.91 6.38 -14.89
N ASN A 476 -16.37 7.64 -14.87
CA ASN A 476 -15.72 8.72 -15.59
C ASN A 476 -14.39 9.12 -14.91
N PRO A 477 -13.38 9.54 -15.66
CA PRO A 477 -12.14 10.05 -15.07
C PRO A 477 -12.42 11.33 -14.25
N ILE A 478 -11.66 11.51 -13.17
CA ILE A 478 -11.75 12.70 -12.34
C ILE A 478 -11.18 13.89 -13.13
N GLN A 479 -12.07 14.72 -13.66
CA GLN A 479 -11.73 15.94 -14.41
C GLN A 479 -12.61 17.09 -13.91
N ILE A 480 -12.01 18.27 -13.80
CA ILE A 480 -12.80 19.49 -13.58
C ILE A 480 -13.29 19.94 -14.95
N GLN A 481 -14.61 19.94 -15.15
CA GLN A 481 -15.22 20.39 -16.42
C GLN A 481 -14.86 21.85 -16.66
N GLN A 482 -14.15 22.09 -17.78
CA GLN A 482 -13.73 23.43 -18.25
C GLN A 482 -14.80 24.09 -19.10
#